data_c6f476057d88eb4bea6f2d9b5f83f6f6
#
_entry.id   c6f476057d88eb4bea6f2d9b5f83f6f6
#
_cell.length_a   1.000
_cell.length_b   1.000
_cell.length_c   1.000
_cell.angle_alpha   90.00
_cell.angle_beta   90.00
_cell.angle_gamma   90.00
#
_symmetry.space_group_name_H-M   'P 1'
#
loop_
_entity.id
_entity.type
_entity.pdbx_description
1 polymer ?
#
loop_
_entity_poly.entity_id
_entity_poly.type
_entity_poly.pdbx_seq_one_letter_code
_entity_poly.pdbx_strand_id
1 'polypeptide(L)' 'MARIPTPPQEPQDEPETYVGLSAQAAEDQARARGWSTVRAVPPGAMITMEYLAGRLNFEVADGVVRRSWKG' A
#
# COMPACT_ATOMS: atom_id res chain seq x y z
N MET A 1 -21.15 -8.69 -27.09
CA MET A 1 -21.04 -9.34 -25.78
C MET A 1 -20.63 -8.32 -24.73
N ALA A 2 -21.46 -8.12 -23.73
CA ALA A 2 -21.13 -7.17 -22.69
C ALA A 2 -20.05 -7.75 -21.78
N ARG A 3 -18.98 -6.99 -21.59
CA ARG A 3 -17.90 -7.41 -20.70
C ARG A 3 -18.19 -6.85 -19.31
N ILE A 4 -18.26 -7.74 -18.35
CA ILE A 4 -18.42 -7.33 -16.96
C ILE A 4 -17.08 -6.74 -16.49
N PRO A 5 -17.05 -5.50 -16.00
CA PRO A 5 -15.81 -4.94 -15.51
C PRO A 5 -15.26 -5.81 -14.36
N THR A 6 -14.01 -6.15 -14.45
CA THR A 6 -13.34 -6.85 -13.35
C THR A 6 -13.10 -5.85 -12.24
N PRO A 7 -13.54 -6.14 -11.01
CA PRO A 7 -13.24 -5.23 -9.90
C PRO A 7 -11.73 -5.11 -9.71
N PRO A 8 -11.25 -3.96 -9.19
CA PRO A 8 -9.84 -3.80 -8.90
C PRO A 8 -9.36 -4.93 -8.00
N GLN A 9 -8.31 -5.59 -8.42
CA GLN A 9 -7.74 -6.69 -7.65
C GLN A 9 -6.46 -6.21 -6.98
N GLU A 10 -6.27 -6.66 -5.76
CA GLU A 10 -5.01 -6.42 -5.08
C GLU A 10 -3.91 -7.23 -5.73
N PRO A 11 -2.71 -6.65 -5.92
CA PRO A 11 -1.57 -7.44 -6.36
C PRO A 11 -1.29 -8.55 -5.35
N GLN A 12 -0.83 -9.68 -5.84
CA GLN A 12 -0.33 -10.75 -4.96
C GLN A 12 1.09 -10.38 -4.54
N ASP A 13 1.16 -9.60 -3.48
CA ASP A 13 2.40 -8.99 -3.04
C ASP A 13 2.45 -9.04 -1.52
N GLU A 14 3.65 -9.15 -0.97
CA GLU A 14 3.85 -9.21 0.47
C GLU A 14 4.12 -7.81 0.99
N PRO A 15 3.20 -7.22 1.79
CA PRO A 15 3.43 -5.87 2.30
C PRO A 15 4.73 -5.74 3.09
N GLU A 16 5.16 -6.79 3.76
CA GLU A 16 6.37 -6.75 4.57
C GLU A 16 7.64 -6.48 3.77
N THR A 17 7.64 -6.75 2.47
CA THR A 17 8.82 -6.51 1.65
C THR A 17 9.19 -5.03 1.54
N TYR A 18 8.25 -4.15 1.86
CA TYR A 18 8.48 -2.71 1.80
C TYR A 18 9.09 -2.15 3.08
N VAL A 19 9.06 -2.92 4.18
CA VAL A 19 9.61 -2.48 5.45
C VAL A 19 11.13 -2.32 5.32
N GLY A 20 11.63 -1.17 5.78
CA GLY A 20 13.05 -0.85 5.69
C GLY A 20 13.44 -0.05 4.45
N LEU A 21 12.55 0.05 3.46
CA LEU A 21 12.80 0.90 2.29
C LEU A 21 12.52 2.36 2.63
N SER A 22 13.13 3.27 1.89
CA SER A 22 12.73 4.67 1.97
C SER A 22 11.28 4.78 1.50
N ALA A 23 10.57 5.77 2.03
CA ALA A 23 9.16 5.97 1.66
C ALA A 23 9.00 6.12 0.15
N GLN A 24 9.90 6.87 -0.49
CA GLN A 24 9.82 7.09 -1.93
C GLN A 24 10.06 5.80 -2.72
N ALA A 25 11.07 5.02 -2.36
CA ALA A 25 11.36 3.77 -3.05
C ALA A 25 10.22 2.76 -2.86
N ALA A 26 9.66 2.72 -1.65
CA ALA A 26 8.54 1.82 -1.37
C ALA A 26 7.31 2.20 -2.20
N GLU A 27 7.00 3.48 -2.29
CA GLU A 27 5.86 3.94 -3.09
C GLU A 27 6.06 3.62 -4.57
N ASP A 28 7.24 3.90 -5.11
CA ASP A 28 7.53 3.64 -6.51
C ASP A 28 7.42 2.15 -6.81
N GLN A 29 7.94 1.31 -5.93
CA GLN A 29 7.87 -0.14 -6.10
C GLN A 29 6.44 -0.64 -6.01
N ALA A 30 5.66 -0.13 -5.07
CA ALA A 30 4.27 -0.53 -4.90
C ALA A 30 3.46 -0.19 -6.16
N ARG A 31 3.63 1.00 -6.69
CA ARG A 31 2.91 1.41 -7.91
C ARG A 31 3.33 0.56 -9.09
N ALA A 32 4.61 0.23 -9.21
CA ALA A 32 5.11 -0.63 -10.28
C ALA A 32 4.54 -2.05 -10.19
N ARG A 33 4.18 -2.49 -8.99
CA ARG A 33 3.59 -3.82 -8.79
C ARG A 33 2.09 -3.85 -8.92
N GLY A 34 1.46 -2.70 -9.16
CA GLY A 34 0.03 -2.65 -9.45
C GLY A 34 -0.87 -2.19 -8.32
N TRP A 35 -0.31 -1.72 -7.20
CA TRP A 35 -1.14 -1.12 -6.16
C TRP A 35 -1.73 0.18 -6.69
N SER A 36 -3.04 0.31 -6.60
CA SER A 36 -3.74 1.48 -7.15
C SER A 36 -3.63 2.70 -6.25
N THR A 37 -3.48 2.48 -4.95
CA THR A 37 -3.39 3.54 -3.96
C THR A 37 -2.31 3.20 -2.95
N VAL A 38 -1.46 4.16 -2.65
CA VAL A 38 -0.45 4.04 -1.59
C VAL A 38 -0.72 5.15 -0.58
N ARG A 39 -0.87 4.78 0.68
CA ARG A 39 -1.09 5.74 1.76
C ARG A 39 0.05 5.64 2.77
N ALA A 40 0.73 6.76 3.01
CA ALA A 40 1.76 6.84 4.02
C ALA A 40 1.21 7.60 5.23
N VAL A 41 1.41 7.06 6.42
CA VAL A 41 0.96 7.67 7.66
C VAL A 41 2.11 7.77 8.64
N PRO A 42 2.10 8.78 9.52
CA PRO A 42 3.13 8.90 10.56
C PRO A 42 2.93 7.85 11.66
N PRO A 43 3.96 7.58 12.46
CA PRO A 43 3.82 6.67 13.60
C PRO A 43 2.71 7.15 14.55
N GLY A 44 1.92 6.21 15.04
CA GLY A 44 0.84 6.52 15.98
C GLY A 44 -0.39 7.16 15.35
N ALA A 45 -0.46 7.26 14.03
CA ALA A 45 -1.64 7.80 13.37
C ALA A 45 -2.85 6.92 13.64
N MET A 46 -4.00 7.56 13.85
CA MET A 46 -5.26 6.83 13.95
C MET A 46 -5.64 6.32 12.57
N ILE A 47 -5.69 5.00 12.44
CA ILE A 47 -6.07 4.36 11.20
C ILE A 47 -7.53 4.00 11.29
N THR A 48 -8.34 4.50 10.34
CA THR A 48 -9.73 4.09 10.26
C THR A 48 -9.81 2.64 9.79
N MET A 49 -10.80 1.91 10.29
CA MET A 49 -10.96 0.49 9.98
C MET A 49 -11.57 0.25 8.60
N GLU A 50 -11.44 1.21 7.72
CA GLU A 50 -11.94 1.09 6.36
C GLU A 50 -10.97 0.31 5.49
N TYR A 51 -11.41 -0.84 5.02
CA TYR A 51 -10.64 -1.61 4.05
C TYR A 51 -10.90 -1.07 2.64
N LEU A 52 -9.84 -0.82 1.90
CA LEU A 52 -9.94 -0.42 0.50
C LEU A 52 -9.10 -1.38 -0.33
N ALA A 53 -9.74 -2.13 -1.21
CA ALA A 53 -9.06 -3.06 -2.10
C ALA A 53 -8.07 -2.30 -3.00
N GLY A 54 -6.86 -2.82 -3.16
CA GLY A 54 -5.83 -2.19 -3.97
C GLY A 54 -5.05 -1.10 -3.27
N ARG A 55 -5.33 -0.84 -1.99
CA ARG A 55 -4.58 0.16 -1.22
C ARG A 55 -3.51 -0.53 -0.37
N LEU A 56 -2.30 0.00 -0.47
CA LEU A 56 -1.18 -0.41 0.39
C LEU A 56 -0.88 0.73 1.35
N ASN A 57 -0.70 0.41 2.61
CA ASN A 57 -0.47 1.40 3.65
C ASN A 57 0.94 1.25 4.21
N PHE A 58 1.60 2.38 4.44
CA PHE A 58 2.91 2.43 5.09
C PHE A 58 2.84 3.31 6.32
N GLU A 59 3.41 2.84 7.42
CA GLU A 59 3.77 3.70 8.54
C GLU A 59 5.22 4.12 8.33
N VAL A 60 5.44 5.42 8.21
CA VAL A 60 6.75 5.96 7.86
C VAL A 60 7.29 6.77 9.03
N ALA A 61 8.52 6.50 9.42
CA ALA A 61 9.25 7.26 10.43
C ALA A 61 10.65 7.54 9.89
N ASP A 62 11.09 8.80 10.01
CA ASP A 62 12.40 9.22 9.52
C ASP A 62 12.62 8.87 8.04
N GLY A 63 11.55 8.96 7.24
CA GLY A 63 11.62 8.69 5.81
C GLY A 63 11.71 7.22 5.44
N VAL A 64 11.56 6.31 6.40
CA VAL A 64 11.69 4.87 6.20
C VAL A 64 10.39 4.17 6.59
N VAL A 65 10.00 3.19 5.79
CA VAL A 65 8.81 2.39 6.08
C VAL A 65 9.10 1.48 7.26
N ARG A 66 8.31 1.62 8.32
CA ARG A 66 8.42 0.82 9.55
C ARG A 66 7.42 -0.31 9.60
N ARG A 67 6.24 -0.10 9.03
CA ARG A 67 5.18 -1.10 8.95
C ARG A 67 4.48 -0.95 7.61
N SER A 68 3.94 -2.06 7.12
CA SER A 68 3.22 -2.07 5.85
C SER A 68 2.09 -3.09 5.92
N TRP A 69 0.90 -2.71 5.42
CA TRP A 69 -0.26 -3.61 5.44
C TRP A 69 -1.23 -3.24 4.32
N LYS A 70 -2.06 -4.20 3.95
CA LYS A 70 -3.09 -4.01 2.93
C LYS A 70 -4.33 -3.37 3.52
N GLY A 71 -5.02 -2.64 2.66
CA GLY A 71 -6.32 -2.08 3.02
C GLY A 71 -6.26 -0.77 3.72
#